data_e053bd5f42fe789dab0d4ee1ee20a1a7
#
_entry.id   e053bd5f42fe789dab0d4ee1ee20a1a7
#
_cell.length_a   1.000
_cell.length_b   1.000
_cell.length_c   1.000
_cell.angle_alpha   90.00
_cell.angle_beta   90.00
_cell.angle_gamma   90.00
#
_symmetry.space_group_name_H-M   'P 1'
#
loop_
_entity.id
_entity.type
_entity.pdbx_description
1 polymer ?
#
loop_
_entity_poly.entity_id
_entity_poly.type
_entity_poly.pdbx_seq_one_letter_code
_entity_poly.pdbx_strand_id
1 'polypeptide(L)'
;MNYQVPRGTQDILPKDIRKWHRLEELIRQFCHVYNYDEIRTPIFEHTNVFKRGNDSSDMVNKEMYTFQLENSSTSLTLRPEGTAGVARAFVEHKMYGYADLPMKMYYVGPQCRHERPQKGRMRIFNQFG
;
A
#
# COMPACT_ATOMS: atom_id res chain seq x y z
N MET A 1 18.61 8.03 -26.26
CA MET A 1 18.14 7.80 -24.87
C MET A 1 17.31 6.54 -24.85
N ASN A 2 17.67 5.57 -24.01
CA ASN A 2 16.83 4.38 -23.80
C ASN A 2 15.86 4.67 -22.65
N TYR A 3 14.58 4.82 -22.97
CA TYR A 3 13.53 4.94 -21.96
C TYR A 3 13.13 3.52 -21.52
N GLN A 4 13.42 3.19 -20.26
CA GLN A 4 13.10 1.89 -19.67
C GLN A 4 12.47 2.09 -18.29
N VAL A 5 11.62 1.18 -17.89
CA VAL A 5 11.08 1.18 -16.52
C VAL A 5 12.21 1.02 -15.50
N PRO A 6 12.12 1.66 -14.33
CA PRO A 6 13.10 1.48 -13.27
C PRO A 6 13.24 0.01 -12.87
N ARG A 7 14.46 -0.39 -12.51
CA ARG A 7 14.72 -1.77 -12.07
C ARG A 7 13.84 -2.15 -10.88
N GLY A 8 13.18 -3.28 -10.97
CA GLY A 8 12.25 -3.76 -9.94
C GLY A 8 10.82 -3.24 -10.08
N THR A 9 10.51 -2.62 -11.23
CA THR A 9 9.14 -2.24 -11.62
C THR A 9 8.78 -2.89 -12.95
N GLN A 10 7.50 -2.88 -13.30
CA GLN A 10 6.99 -3.42 -14.55
C GLN A 10 5.72 -2.72 -14.99
N ASP A 11 5.50 -2.68 -16.29
CA ASP A 11 4.23 -2.31 -16.88
C ASP A 11 3.30 -3.52 -16.92
N ILE A 12 2.00 -3.31 -16.66
CA ILE A 12 0.97 -4.31 -16.93
C ILE A 12 0.36 -3.98 -18.28
N LEU A 13 0.72 -4.73 -19.29
CA LEU A 13 0.33 -4.44 -20.67
C LEU A 13 -1.13 -4.88 -20.97
N PRO A 14 -1.76 -4.33 -22.02
CA PRO A 14 -3.14 -4.69 -22.40
C PRO A 14 -3.39 -6.18 -22.59
N LYS A 15 -2.37 -6.94 -23.01
CA LYS A 15 -2.46 -8.40 -23.15
C LYS A 15 -2.60 -9.15 -21.82
N ASP A 16 -2.09 -8.55 -20.73
CA ASP A 16 -2.03 -9.18 -19.40
C ASP A 16 -3.07 -8.64 -18.43
N ILE A 17 -3.60 -7.42 -18.67
CA ILE A 17 -4.50 -6.72 -17.75
C ILE A 17 -5.79 -7.52 -17.43
N ARG A 18 -6.25 -8.36 -18.36
CA ARG A 18 -7.45 -9.19 -18.14
C ARG A 18 -7.31 -10.15 -16.97
N LYS A 19 -6.09 -10.67 -16.73
CA LYS A 19 -5.80 -11.55 -15.59
C LYS A 19 -5.91 -10.79 -14.27
N TRP A 20 -5.46 -9.54 -14.25
CA TRP A 20 -5.56 -8.64 -13.11
C TRP A 20 -7.02 -8.32 -12.79
N HIS A 21 -7.81 -7.92 -13.79
CA HIS A 21 -9.24 -7.64 -13.61
C HIS A 21 -9.97 -8.86 -13.04
N ARG A 22 -9.67 -10.05 -13.54
CA ARG A 22 -10.27 -11.29 -13.03
C ARG A 22 -9.93 -11.53 -11.57
N LEU A 23 -8.67 -11.38 -11.20
CA LEU A 23 -8.22 -11.56 -9.81
C LEU A 23 -8.87 -10.54 -8.88
N GLU A 24 -8.86 -9.26 -9.26
CA GLU A 24 -9.47 -8.19 -8.49
C GLU A 24 -10.98 -8.39 -8.32
N GLU A 25 -11.65 -8.87 -9.35
CA GLU A 25 -13.08 -9.20 -9.26
C GLU A 25 -13.35 -10.34 -8.29
N LEU A 26 -12.54 -11.40 -8.31
CA LEU A 26 -12.64 -12.50 -7.34
C LEU A 26 -12.42 -12.00 -5.90
N ILE A 27 -11.44 -11.11 -5.69
CA ILE A 27 -11.19 -10.50 -4.38
C ILE A 27 -12.42 -9.72 -3.91
N ARG A 28 -13.00 -8.85 -4.77
CA ARG A 28 -14.19 -8.07 -4.43
C ARG A 28 -15.38 -8.97 -4.06
N GLN A 29 -15.63 -9.99 -4.88
CA GLN A 29 -16.73 -10.94 -4.61
C GLN A 29 -16.52 -11.67 -3.29
N PHE A 30 -15.30 -12.16 -3.02
CA PHE A 30 -14.95 -12.80 -1.76
C PHE A 30 -15.18 -11.87 -0.57
N CYS A 31 -14.66 -10.64 -0.64
CA CYS A 31 -14.82 -9.66 0.42
C CYS A 31 -16.30 -9.32 0.67
N HIS A 32 -17.09 -9.16 -0.40
CA HIS A 32 -18.52 -8.90 -0.29
C HIS A 32 -19.26 -10.03 0.46
N VAL A 33 -18.98 -11.29 0.12
CA VAL A 33 -19.59 -12.46 0.80
C VAL A 33 -19.28 -12.49 2.29
N TYR A 34 -18.09 -12.04 2.69
CA TYR A 34 -17.68 -12.00 4.10
C TYR A 34 -17.92 -10.65 4.79
N ASN A 35 -18.67 -9.76 4.13
CA ASN A 35 -19.04 -8.44 4.65
C ASN A 35 -17.83 -7.55 4.97
N TYR A 36 -16.86 -7.50 4.04
CA TYR A 36 -15.74 -6.55 4.08
C TYR A 36 -15.99 -5.39 3.12
N ASP A 37 -15.80 -4.17 3.57
CA ASP A 37 -15.88 -2.95 2.77
C ASP A 37 -14.50 -2.53 2.25
N GLU A 38 -14.44 -2.05 1.01
CA GLU A 38 -13.19 -1.54 0.43
C GLU A 38 -12.81 -0.21 1.06
N ILE A 39 -11.55 -0.08 1.48
CA ILE A 39 -10.95 1.19 1.85
C ILE A 39 -9.75 1.49 0.95
N ARG A 40 -9.62 2.75 0.51
CA ARG A 40 -8.47 3.24 -0.25
C ARG A 40 -7.79 4.35 0.50
N THR A 41 -6.52 4.17 0.80
CA THR A 41 -5.66 5.16 1.44
C THR A 41 -4.70 5.78 0.42
N PRO A 42 -4.12 6.96 0.70
CA PRO A 42 -3.13 7.57 -0.18
C PRO A 42 -1.93 6.68 -0.46
N ILE A 43 -1.30 6.87 -1.63
CA ILE A 43 -0.08 6.14 -2.02
C ILE A 43 1.14 6.58 -1.19
N PHE A 44 1.12 7.77 -0.60
CA PHE A 44 2.12 8.27 0.33
C PHE A 44 1.45 8.83 1.59
N GLU A 45 2.18 8.76 2.69
CA GLU A 45 1.75 9.21 4.01
C GLU A 45 2.88 10.01 4.67
N HIS A 46 2.58 10.69 5.77
CA HIS A 46 3.64 11.16 6.67
C HIS A 46 4.48 9.98 7.15
N THR A 47 5.80 10.14 7.14
CA THR A 47 6.73 9.05 7.50
C THR A 47 6.44 8.43 8.87
N ASN A 48 5.92 9.22 9.81
CA ASN A 48 5.56 8.75 11.16
C ASN A 48 4.44 7.72 11.18
N VAL A 49 3.61 7.63 10.13
CA VAL A 49 2.57 6.60 10.02
C VAL A 49 3.20 5.21 9.99
N PHE A 50 4.38 5.08 9.39
CA PHE A 50 5.10 3.80 9.26
C PHE A 50 6.15 3.58 10.35
N LYS A 51 6.72 4.66 10.91
CA LYS A 51 7.69 4.60 12.00
C LYS A 51 6.97 4.63 13.35
N ARG A 52 6.67 3.46 13.89
CA ARG A 52 6.02 3.32 15.19
C ARG A 52 7.05 2.98 16.26
N GLY A 53 7.48 3.98 17.01
CA GLY A 53 8.34 3.77 18.19
C GLY A 53 9.62 2.97 17.92
N ASN A 54 9.80 1.86 18.62
CA ASN A 54 10.96 0.98 18.51
C ASN A 54 10.81 -0.11 17.44
N ASP A 55 10.09 0.16 16.35
CA ASP A 55 9.96 -0.81 15.28
C ASP A 55 11.33 -1.03 14.60
N SER A 56 11.95 -2.16 14.91
CA SER A 56 13.26 -2.57 14.40
C SER A 56 13.16 -3.37 13.09
N SER A 57 11.98 -3.41 12.46
CA SER A 57 11.80 -4.16 11.22
C SER A 57 12.70 -3.59 10.10
N ASP A 58 13.29 -4.48 9.32
CA ASP A 58 14.12 -4.09 8.16
C ASP A 58 13.32 -3.24 7.17
N MET A 59 12.02 -3.47 7.05
CA MET A 59 11.12 -2.69 6.21
C MET A 59 11.15 -1.20 6.60
N VAL A 60 11.03 -0.89 7.89
CA VAL A 60 11.03 0.50 8.39
C VAL A 60 12.40 1.14 8.26
N ASN A 61 13.46 0.37 8.49
CA ASN A 61 14.82 0.94 8.57
C ASN A 61 15.52 1.05 7.21
N LYS A 62 15.23 0.16 6.25
CA LYS A 62 16.02 0.01 5.03
C LYS A 62 15.23 0.03 3.72
N GLU A 63 13.92 -0.24 3.76
CA GLU A 63 13.16 -0.54 2.54
C GLU A 63 12.14 0.53 2.16
N MET A 64 12.01 1.60 2.94
CA MET A 64 11.08 2.69 2.63
C MET A 64 11.65 3.70 1.66
N TYR A 65 10.83 4.14 0.70
CA TYR A 65 11.07 5.30 -0.13
C TYR A 65 10.58 6.56 0.59
N THR A 66 11.50 7.28 1.22
CA THR A 66 11.20 8.51 1.96
C THR A 66 11.75 9.72 1.22
N PHE A 67 10.99 10.79 1.15
CA PHE A 67 11.36 12.02 0.46
C PHE A 67 10.82 13.25 1.20
N GLN A 68 11.38 14.40 0.88
CA GLN A 68 10.92 15.71 1.33
C GLN A 68 10.65 16.58 0.11
N LEU A 69 9.62 17.42 0.18
CA LEU A 69 9.37 18.44 -0.82
C LEU A 69 10.33 19.61 -0.62
N GLU A 70 10.69 20.28 -1.70
CA GLU A 70 11.49 21.50 -1.61
C GLU A 70 10.80 22.50 -0.69
N ASN A 71 11.59 23.13 0.18
CA ASN A 71 11.13 24.12 1.16
C ASN A 71 10.14 23.60 2.23
N SER A 72 10.10 22.30 2.47
CA SER A 72 9.29 21.67 3.51
C SER A 72 10.14 20.84 4.45
N SER A 73 9.88 20.93 5.75
CA SER A 73 10.44 20.01 6.75
C SER A 73 9.66 18.70 6.85
N THR A 74 8.55 18.58 6.12
CA THR A 74 7.67 17.42 6.16
C THR A 74 8.28 16.23 5.44
N SER A 75 8.48 15.14 6.16
CA SER A 75 8.94 13.87 5.60
C SER A 75 7.76 13.01 5.18
N LEU A 76 7.74 12.60 3.93
CA LEU A 76 6.74 11.75 3.31
C LEU A 76 7.35 10.42 2.89
N THR A 77 6.55 9.37 2.91
CA THR A 77 7.00 8.01 2.55
C THR A 77 5.97 7.36 1.63
N LEU A 78 6.44 6.77 0.52
CA LEU A 78 5.60 5.88 -0.29
C LEU A 78 5.24 4.67 0.56
N ARG A 79 3.95 4.32 0.59
CA ARG A 79 3.46 3.24 1.47
C ARG A 79 4.16 1.91 1.17
N PRO A 80 4.87 1.32 2.14
CA PRO A 80 5.51 0.02 1.98
C PRO A 80 4.56 -1.15 2.26
N GLU A 81 3.40 -0.85 2.87
CA GLU A 81 2.32 -1.78 3.20
C GLU A 81 1.01 -1.00 3.39
N GLY A 82 -0.14 -1.68 3.40
CA GLY A 82 -1.44 -1.01 3.45
C GLY A 82 -2.01 -0.81 4.85
N THR A 83 -1.68 -1.68 5.81
CA THR A 83 -2.34 -1.73 7.12
C THR A 83 -2.14 -0.46 7.95
N ALA A 84 -0.95 0.15 7.91
CA ALA A 84 -0.66 1.38 8.67
C ALA A 84 -1.53 2.55 8.20
N GLY A 85 -1.72 2.71 6.87
CA GLY A 85 -2.61 3.72 6.31
C GLY A 85 -4.07 3.51 6.71
N VAL A 86 -4.53 2.25 6.74
CA VAL A 86 -5.89 1.92 7.22
C VAL A 86 -6.05 2.25 8.70
N ALA A 87 -5.08 1.91 9.54
CA ALA A 87 -5.11 2.24 10.97
C ALA A 87 -5.13 3.75 11.21
N ARG A 88 -4.31 4.54 10.45
CA ARG A 88 -4.34 5.98 10.49
C ARG A 88 -5.73 6.52 10.11
N ALA A 89 -6.32 6.03 9.00
CA ALA A 89 -7.64 6.45 8.55
C ALA A 89 -8.72 6.12 9.60
N PHE A 90 -8.67 4.94 10.21
CA PHE A 90 -9.60 4.53 11.27
C PHE A 90 -9.59 5.50 12.45
N VAL A 91 -8.41 5.92 12.89
CA VAL A 91 -8.26 6.87 14.00
C VAL A 91 -8.68 8.28 13.59
N GLU A 92 -8.20 8.77 12.44
CA GLU A 92 -8.47 10.13 11.95
C GLU A 92 -9.96 10.39 11.73
N HIS A 93 -10.66 9.44 11.15
CA HIS A 93 -12.11 9.54 10.90
C HIS A 93 -12.97 9.06 12.07
N LYS A 94 -12.37 8.77 13.22
CA LYS A 94 -13.07 8.32 14.45
C LYS A 94 -14.01 7.13 14.19
N MET A 95 -13.61 6.21 13.33
CA MET A 95 -14.45 5.08 12.92
C MET A 95 -14.78 4.14 14.09
N TYR A 96 -14.01 4.19 15.18
CA TYR A 96 -14.30 3.49 16.43
C TYR A 96 -15.62 3.93 17.10
N GLY A 97 -16.19 5.05 16.68
CA GLY A 97 -17.49 5.54 17.14
C GLY A 97 -18.69 5.12 16.26
N TYR A 98 -18.45 4.34 15.22
CA TYR A 98 -19.54 3.86 14.34
C TYR A 98 -20.36 2.77 15.03
N ALA A 99 -21.65 2.70 14.67
CA ALA A 99 -22.58 1.74 15.28
C ALA A 99 -22.26 0.29 14.91
N ASP A 100 -21.69 0.07 13.72
CA ASP A 100 -21.46 -1.26 13.16
C ASP A 100 -20.00 -1.73 13.43
N LEU A 101 -19.74 -2.12 14.65
CA LEU A 101 -18.46 -2.70 15.06
C LEU A 101 -18.60 -4.23 15.27
N PRO A 102 -17.59 -5.02 14.97
CA PRO A 102 -16.29 -4.66 14.40
C PRO A 102 -16.37 -4.31 12.89
N MET A 103 -15.71 -3.23 12.49
CA MET A 103 -15.58 -2.89 11.08
C MET A 103 -14.66 -3.87 10.37
N LYS A 104 -15.12 -4.41 9.25
CA LYS A 104 -14.34 -5.29 8.38
C LYS A 104 -13.99 -4.52 7.12
N MET A 105 -12.70 -4.27 6.91
CA MET A 105 -12.21 -3.51 5.77
C MET A 105 -11.16 -4.30 5.01
N TYR A 106 -11.09 -4.12 3.70
CA TYR A 106 -10.01 -4.65 2.87
C TYR A 106 -9.44 -3.56 1.96
N TYR A 107 -8.22 -3.74 1.55
CA TYR A 107 -7.57 -2.89 0.55
C TYR A 107 -6.91 -3.73 -0.54
N VAL A 108 -6.85 -3.20 -1.73
CA VAL A 108 -6.08 -3.73 -2.86
C VAL A 108 -5.34 -2.57 -3.50
N GLY A 109 -4.06 -2.73 -3.76
CA GLY A 109 -3.33 -1.69 -4.48
C GLY A 109 -1.80 -1.80 -4.38
N PRO A 110 -1.10 -0.88 -5.06
CA PRO A 110 0.35 -0.90 -5.12
C PRO A 110 0.97 -0.48 -3.79
N GLN A 111 2.07 -1.17 -3.46
CA GLN A 111 2.97 -0.87 -2.36
C GLN A 111 4.38 -0.70 -2.91
N CYS A 112 5.23 0.05 -2.20
CA CYS A 112 6.57 0.41 -2.65
C CYS A 112 7.61 0.03 -1.60
N ARG A 113 8.57 -0.85 -1.96
CA ARG A 113 9.69 -1.22 -1.08
C ARG A 113 11.01 -1.16 -1.83
N HIS A 114 11.99 -0.51 -1.23
CA HIS A 114 13.35 -0.45 -1.77
C HIS A 114 14.10 -1.75 -1.47
N GLU A 115 13.59 -2.86 -1.97
CA GLU A 115 14.21 -4.17 -1.86
C GLU A 115 15.21 -4.43 -3.00
N ARG A 116 16.10 -5.40 -2.78
CA ARG A 116 16.90 -5.96 -3.88
C ARG A 116 15.98 -6.77 -4.79
N PRO A 117 15.76 -6.33 -6.04
CA PRO A 117 14.85 -7.03 -6.94
C PRO A 117 15.35 -8.43 -7.25
N GLN A 118 14.46 -9.40 -7.17
CA GLN A 118 14.69 -10.80 -7.56
C GLN A 118 13.40 -11.41 -8.07
N LYS A 119 13.44 -12.64 -8.57
CA LYS A 119 12.24 -13.33 -9.05
C LYS A 119 11.19 -13.40 -7.93
N GLY A 120 10.00 -12.86 -8.20
CA GLY A 120 8.89 -12.79 -7.24
C GLY A 120 8.98 -11.65 -6.21
N ARG A 121 10.04 -10.82 -6.23
CA ARG A 121 10.15 -9.63 -5.39
C ARG A 121 10.39 -8.38 -6.24
N MET A 122 9.38 -7.54 -6.29
CA MET A 122 9.39 -6.28 -7.02
C MET A 122 9.46 -5.10 -6.05
N ARG A 123 9.95 -3.96 -6.53
CA ARG A 123 9.95 -2.70 -5.76
C ARG A 123 8.59 -2.03 -5.71
N ILE A 124 7.77 -2.26 -6.74
CA ILE A 124 6.35 -1.93 -6.75
C ILE A 124 5.60 -3.24 -6.98
N PHE A 125 4.71 -3.56 -6.05
CA PHE A 125 3.91 -4.78 -6.08
C PHE A 125 2.50 -4.49 -5.56
N ASN A 126 1.51 -5.28 -5.98
CA ASN A 126 0.16 -5.15 -5.46
C ASN A 126 -0.01 -6.03 -4.22
N GLN A 127 -0.65 -5.46 -3.22
CA GLN A 127 -0.99 -6.14 -1.98
C GLN A 127 -2.50 -6.14 -1.80
N PHE A 128 -3.05 -7.28 -1.44
CA PHE A 128 -4.38 -7.46 -0.91
C PHE A 128 -4.27 -7.74 0.59
N GLY A 129 -5.02 -7.03 1.39
CA GLY A 129 -5.05 -7.25 2.84
C GLY A 129 -6.38 -6.81 3.44
#